data_34ed9f40a5608942d9ce416dc95e1369
#
_entry.id   34ed9f40a5608942d9ce416dc95e1369
#
_cell.length_a   1.000
_cell.length_b   1.000
_cell.length_c   1.000
_cell.angle_alpha   90.00
_cell.angle_beta   90.00
_cell.angle_gamma   90.00
#
_symmetry.space_group_name_H-M   'P 1'
#
loop_
_entity.id
_entity.type
_entity.pdbx_description
1 polymer ?
#
loop_
_entity_poly.entity_id
_entity_poly.type
_entity_poly.pdbx_seq_one_letter_code
_entity_poly.pdbx_strand_id
1 'polypeptide(L)'
;MNEERVMDGREATISDVAASSQRIIREVERAVVGKTEVLRKILAACLSTGGHILLEDYPGLAKTLIANSFARALGLSFKRIQFTPDLLPGDITGGYVYDRAEGAFRLRKGPLFANIILADEINRASPKTQSALLEAMQEYQVTLEGETLKLPDPFIVVATQNPIEYEGTFPLPEAQLDRFMLKLAVGYPSGDEEQEILRRRRERRQDEFSLRAVTDAAGVIAMRQVIETVHVDSDVERYMVELTRATRRHRHVSVGASPRGALALLKLSRAWAAMESRDYVVPDDVKRFAPAALTHRLILEPDLWTDRRAAGDVINELVRTVTVPVLQETAG
;
A
#
# COMPACT_ATOMS: atom_id res chain seq x y z
N MET A 1 -15.84 20.77 -22.57
CA MET A 1 -17.02 20.13 -23.16
C MET A 1 -16.70 18.64 -23.21
N ASN A 2 -17.21 17.91 -22.22
CA ASN A 2 -17.43 16.46 -22.09
C ASN A 2 -16.36 15.46 -22.58
N GLU A 3 -15.28 15.30 -21.79
CA GLU A 3 -14.55 14.03 -21.66
C GLU A 3 -14.68 13.46 -20.23
N GLU A 4 -15.77 13.78 -19.55
CA GLU A 4 -16.10 13.35 -18.19
C GLU A 4 -17.24 12.33 -18.22
N ARG A 5 -17.00 11.11 -18.75
CA ARG A 5 -17.81 9.95 -18.37
C ARG A 5 -16.92 8.72 -18.19
N VAL A 6 -16.60 8.49 -16.95
CA VAL A 6 -16.18 7.24 -16.37
C VAL A 6 -17.17 6.16 -16.77
N MET A 7 -16.69 5.16 -17.52
CA MET A 7 -17.26 3.83 -17.74
C MET A 7 -18.79 3.73 -17.85
N ASP A 8 -19.31 4.22 -18.94
CA ASP A 8 -20.73 4.16 -19.30
C ASP A 8 -21.08 2.71 -19.73
N GLY A 9 -21.54 1.86 -18.78
CA GLY A 9 -22.18 0.55 -19.06
C GLY A 9 -21.38 -0.52 -19.82
N ARG A 10 -20.11 -0.29 -20.11
CA ARG A 10 -19.21 -1.19 -20.82
C ARG A 10 -18.24 -1.83 -19.81
N GLU A 11 -17.97 -3.12 -19.94
CA GLU A 11 -16.94 -3.79 -19.14
C GLU A 11 -15.60 -3.08 -19.30
N ALA A 12 -14.93 -2.81 -18.15
CA ALA A 12 -13.61 -2.20 -18.12
C ALA A 12 -12.59 -3.14 -18.77
N THR A 13 -11.62 -2.58 -19.48
CA THR A 13 -10.55 -3.31 -20.16
C THR A 13 -9.19 -3.03 -19.54
N ILE A 14 -8.18 -3.83 -19.88
CA ILE A 14 -6.79 -3.58 -19.46
C ILE A 14 -6.29 -2.23 -19.97
N SER A 15 -6.67 -1.83 -21.18
CA SER A 15 -6.37 -0.50 -21.73
C SER A 15 -6.97 0.63 -20.87
N ASP A 16 -8.19 0.44 -20.35
CA ASP A 16 -8.84 1.41 -19.47
C ASP A 16 -8.10 1.51 -18.12
N VAL A 17 -7.62 0.39 -17.57
CA VAL A 17 -6.78 0.36 -16.37
C VAL A 17 -5.49 1.13 -16.60
N ALA A 18 -4.80 0.89 -17.71
CA ALA A 18 -3.55 1.59 -18.04
C ALA A 18 -3.77 3.10 -18.19
N ALA A 19 -4.78 3.51 -18.97
CA ALA A 19 -5.10 4.90 -19.20
C ALA A 19 -5.50 5.63 -17.90
N SER A 20 -6.33 4.98 -17.05
CA SER A 20 -6.72 5.53 -15.75
C SER A 20 -5.53 5.63 -14.80
N SER A 21 -4.69 4.61 -14.74
CA SER A 21 -3.47 4.61 -13.92
C SER A 21 -2.52 5.76 -14.29
N GLN A 22 -2.31 6.01 -15.59
CA GLN A 22 -1.51 7.14 -16.04
C GLN A 22 -2.10 8.48 -15.62
N ARG A 23 -3.43 8.65 -15.75
CA ARG A 23 -4.12 9.88 -15.32
C ARG A 23 -4.01 10.08 -13.81
N ILE A 24 -4.18 9.00 -13.01
CA ILE A 24 -4.06 9.06 -11.56
C ILE A 24 -2.64 9.49 -11.15
N ILE A 25 -1.60 8.86 -11.73
CA ILE A 25 -0.21 9.22 -11.43
C ILE A 25 0.07 10.68 -11.81
N ARG A 26 -0.33 11.13 -13.00
CA ARG A 26 -0.16 12.54 -13.41
C ARG A 26 -0.85 13.51 -12.44
N GLU A 27 -2.03 13.17 -11.95
CA GLU A 27 -2.75 14.02 -11.00
C GLU A 27 -2.03 14.07 -9.63
N VAL A 28 -1.52 12.93 -9.14
CA VAL A 28 -0.73 12.86 -7.89
C VAL A 28 0.58 13.63 -8.03
N GLU A 29 1.26 13.55 -9.19
CA GLU A 29 2.50 14.27 -9.47
C GLU A 29 2.34 15.79 -9.52
N ARG A 30 1.12 16.32 -9.63
CA ARG A 30 0.87 17.76 -9.44
C ARG A 30 1.17 18.23 -8.02
N ALA A 31 0.99 17.35 -7.03
CA ALA A 31 1.29 17.63 -5.62
C ALA A 31 2.66 17.11 -5.19
N VAL A 32 3.03 15.92 -5.64
CA VAL A 32 4.26 15.23 -5.25
C VAL A 32 5.28 15.37 -6.36
N VAL A 33 6.44 15.93 -6.05
CA VAL A 33 7.52 16.12 -7.02
C VAL A 33 8.45 14.91 -7.01
N GLY A 34 8.76 14.39 -8.19
CA GLY A 34 9.61 13.22 -8.35
C GLY A 34 8.93 11.96 -7.82
N LYS A 35 9.73 10.92 -7.50
CA LYS A 35 9.25 9.69 -6.86
C LYS A 35 8.27 8.86 -7.72
N THR A 36 8.21 9.08 -9.03
CA THR A 36 7.28 8.41 -9.95
C THR A 36 7.24 6.90 -9.74
N GLU A 37 8.40 6.24 -9.57
CA GLU A 37 8.48 4.79 -9.36
C GLU A 37 7.81 4.36 -8.04
N VAL A 38 8.01 5.12 -6.96
CA VAL A 38 7.37 4.88 -5.66
C VAL A 38 5.86 5.09 -5.77
N LEU A 39 5.43 6.18 -6.42
CA LEU A 39 4.01 6.48 -6.64
C LEU A 39 3.32 5.38 -7.45
N ARG A 40 3.98 4.86 -8.48
CA ARG A 40 3.45 3.76 -9.29
C ARG A 40 3.32 2.45 -8.49
N LYS A 41 4.29 2.14 -7.61
CA LYS A 41 4.20 0.99 -6.70
C LYS A 41 3.06 1.15 -5.69
N ILE A 42 2.86 2.35 -5.15
CA ILE A 42 1.72 2.67 -4.28
C ILE A 42 0.40 2.47 -5.04
N LEU A 43 0.30 2.96 -6.27
CA LEU A 43 -0.90 2.76 -7.09
C LEU A 43 -1.17 1.28 -7.35
N ALA A 44 -0.14 0.50 -7.71
CA ALA A 44 -0.28 -0.95 -7.91
C ALA A 44 -0.85 -1.65 -6.66
N ALA A 45 -0.39 -1.25 -5.46
CA ALA A 45 -0.96 -1.75 -4.20
C ALA A 45 -2.42 -1.27 -4.02
N CYS A 46 -2.74 0.01 -4.27
CA CYS A 46 -4.11 0.52 -4.18
C CYS A 46 -5.08 -0.22 -5.11
N LEU A 47 -4.61 -0.64 -6.27
CA LEU A 47 -5.37 -1.42 -7.25
C LEU A 47 -5.36 -2.93 -6.97
N SER A 48 -4.66 -3.39 -5.95
CA SER A 48 -4.65 -4.79 -5.50
C SER A 48 -5.56 -4.97 -4.28
N THR A 49 -6.31 -6.06 -4.22
CA THR A 49 -7.11 -6.40 -3.04
C THR A 49 -6.19 -6.72 -1.85
N GLY A 50 -6.40 -6.06 -0.72
CA GLY A 50 -5.52 -6.17 0.45
C GLY A 50 -4.22 -5.36 0.31
N GLY A 51 -4.19 -4.36 -0.56
CA GLY A 51 -3.03 -3.53 -0.84
C GLY A 51 -2.70 -2.51 0.25
N HIS A 52 -2.53 -2.96 1.48
CA HIS A 52 -2.08 -2.12 2.59
C HIS A 52 -0.58 -1.87 2.48
N ILE A 53 -0.15 -0.65 2.80
CA ILE A 53 1.19 -0.13 2.53
C ILE A 53 1.83 0.36 3.83
N LEU A 54 3.08 -0.01 4.06
CA LEU A 54 3.91 0.53 5.12
C LEU A 54 4.96 1.48 4.52
N LEU A 55 4.94 2.74 4.91
CA LEU A 55 5.94 3.74 4.54
C LEU A 55 6.92 3.92 5.72
N GLU A 56 8.12 3.40 5.58
CA GLU A 56 9.16 3.53 6.59
C GLU A 56 10.19 4.55 6.13
N ASP A 57 10.15 5.75 6.75
CA ASP A 57 11.03 6.84 6.35
C ASP A 57 11.09 7.95 7.41
N TYR A 58 12.06 8.84 7.28
CA TYR A 58 12.23 10.00 8.14
C TYR A 58 11.01 10.94 8.11
N PRO A 59 10.83 11.76 9.17
CA PRO A 59 9.81 12.82 9.19
C PRO A 59 10.00 13.81 8.04
N GLY A 60 8.91 14.44 7.59
CA GLY A 60 8.97 15.50 6.57
C GLY A 60 9.05 15.03 5.10
N LEU A 61 9.09 13.72 4.84
CA LEU A 61 9.22 13.16 3.49
C LEU A 61 7.85 12.92 2.80
N ALA A 62 6.93 13.86 2.94
CA ALA A 62 5.67 13.95 2.21
C ALA A 62 4.73 12.72 2.31
N LYS A 63 4.89 11.81 3.28
CA LYS A 63 4.05 10.59 3.44
C LYS A 63 2.56 10.93 3.52
N THR A 64 2.20 11.92 4.32
CA THR A 64 0.80 12.40 4.46
C THR A 64 0.28 13.01 3.15
N LEU A 65 1.13 13.79 2.46
CA LEU A 65 0.77 14.38 1.17
C LEU A 65 0.50 13.29 0.12
N ILE A 66 1.34 12.26 0.05
CA ILE A 66 1.18 11.12 -0.87
C ILE A 66 -0.15 10.42 -0.61
N ALA A 67 -0.44 10.01 0.64
CA ALA A 67 -1.67 9.30 0.97
C ALA A 67 -2.94 10.12 0.66
N ASN A 68 -2.93 11.42 1.01
CA ASN A 68 -4.05 12.33 0.70
C ASN A 68 -4.21 12.53 -0.82
N SER A 69 -3.09 12.66 -1.56
CA SER A 69 -3.13 12.86 -3.01
C SER A 69 -3.73 11.64 -3.72
N PHE A 70 -3.38 10.43 -3.31
CA PHE A 70 -4.01 9.22 -3.83
C PHE A 70 -5.50 9.15 -3.48
N ALA A 71 -5.88 9.49 -2.25
CA ALA A 71 -7.30 9.50 -1.88
C ALA A 71 -8.12 10.45 -2.77
N ARG A 72 -7.60 11.66 -3.00
CA ARG A 72 -8.25 12.65 -3.89
C ARG A 72 -8.28 12.19 -5.35
N ALA A 73 -7.16 11.72 -5.88
CA ALA A 73 -7.08 11.27 -7.28
C ALA A 73 -7.94 10.03 -7.55
N LEU A 74 -8.08 9.14 -6.57
CA LEU A 74 -8.93 7.96 -6.63
C LEU A 74 -10.42 8.25 -6.29
N GLY A 75 -10.77 9.48 -5.90
CA GLY A 75 -12.13 9.84 -5.50
C GLY A 75 -12.62 9.12 -4.23
N LEU A 76 -11.70 8.79 -3.33
CA LEU A 76 -11.95 7.99 -2.13
C LEU A 76 -11.97 8.84 -0.86
N SER A 77 -12.80 8.45 0.11
CA SER A 77 -12.81 9.08 1.43
C SER A 77 -11.50 8.84 2.17
N PHE A 78 -11.01 9.87 2.86
CA PHE A 78 -9.71 9.86 3.55
C PHE A 78 -9.85 10.23 5.02
N LYS A 79 -9.17 9.49 5.89
CA LYS A 79 -8.97 9.85 7.30
C LYS A 79 -7.52 9.66 7.70
N ARG A 80 -6.99 10.62 8.46
CA ARG A 80 -5.70 10.51 9.13
C ARG A 80 -5.92 10.18 10.60
N ILE A 81 -5.20 9.21 11.10
CA ILE A 81 -5.13 8.83 12.51
C ILE A 81 -3.68 9.01 12.94
N GLN A 82 -3.44 9.96 13.84
CA GLN A 82 -2.13 10.11 14.47
C GLN A 82 -2.05 9.13 15.63
N PHE A 83 -1.15 8.18 15.55
CA PHE A 83 -0.94 7.20 16.60
C PHE A 83 -0.11 7.81 17.73
N THR A 84 -0.63 7.80 18.94
CA THR A 84 -0.01 8.31 20.15
C THR A 84 -0.12 7.26 21.27
N PRO A 85 0.71 7.31 22.33
CA PRO A 85 0.67 6.31 23.40
C PRO A 85 -0.67 6.24 24.14
N ASP A 86 -1.43 7.31 24.17
CA ASP A 86 -2.74 7.43 24.82
C ASP A 86 -3.92 7.07 23.91
N LEU A 87 -3.70 6.85 22.60
CA LEU A 87 -4.75 6.46 21.65
C LEU A 87 -5.34 5.10 22.02
N LEU A 88 -6.65 5.03 22.18
CA LEU A 88 -7.37 3.80 22.50
C LEU A 88 -7.96 3.12 21.25
N PRO A 89 -8.20 1.81 21.27
CA PRO A 89 -8.89 1.11 20.17
C PRO A 89 -10.22 1.76 19.79
N GLY A 90 -11.03 2.17 20.77
CA GLY A 90 -12.32 2.84 20.55
C GLY A 90 -12.22 4.18 19.81
N ASP A 91 -11.09 4.89 19.91
CA ASP A 91 -10.88 6.14 19.18
C ASP A 91 -10.77 5.91 17.66
N ILE A 92 -10.31 4.73 17.25
CA ILE A 92 -10.17 4.38 15.83
C ILE A 92 -11.36 3.61 15.28
N THR A 93 -11.99 2.72 16.08
CA THR A 93 -13.14 1.93 15.68
C THR A 93 -14.46 2.66 15.82
N GLY A 94 -14.53 3.60 16.78
CA GLY A 94 -15.79 4.19 17.23
C GLY A 94 -16.43 3.37 18.34
N GLY A 95 -17.67 3.69 18.66
CA GLY A 95 -18.43 3.03 19.73
C GLY A 95 -19.82 3.62 19.87
N TYR A 96 -20.59 3.06 20.78
CA TYR A 96 -21.92 3.57 21.10
C TYR A 96 -21.84 4.71 22.12
N VAL A 97 -22.46 5.84 21.79
CA VAL A 97 -22.54 7.02 22.66
C VAL A 97 -24.00 7.24 23.05
N TYR A 98 -24.26 7.49 24.33
CA TYR A 98 -25.61 7.79 24.77
C TYR A 98 -26.00 9.20 24.32
N ASP A 99 -27.01 9.29 23.48
CA ASP A 99 -27.60 10.54 23.03
C ASP A 99 -28.69 10.96 24.04
N ARG A 100 -28.42 12.02 24.81
CA ARG A 100 -29.35 12.53 25.84
C ARG A 100 -30.63 13.12 25.25
N ALA A 101 -30.57 13.62 24.02
CA ALA A 101 -31.75 14.24 23.39
C ALA A 101 -32.77 13.17 22.95
N GLU A 102 -32.28 11.99 22.55
CA GLU A 102 -33.12 10.89 22.10
C GLU A 102 -33.31 9.79 23.16
N GLY A 103 -32.56 9.84 24.26
CA GLY A 103 -32.61 8.83 25.31
C GLY A 103 -32.13 7.44 24.87
N ALA A 104 -31.30 7.38 23.84
CA ALA A 104 -30.87 6.13 23.21
C ALA A 104 -29.34 6.09 22.92
N PHE A 105 -28.80 4.89 22.84
CA PHE A 105 -27.43 4.71 22.37
C PHE A 105 -27.36 4.82 20.85
N ARG A 106 -26.45 5.67 20.37
CA ARG A 106 -26.18 5.83 18.94
C ARG A 106 -24.77 5.38 18.59
N LEU A 107 -24.64 4.65 17.50
CA LEU A 107 -23.34 4.29 16.95
C LEU A 107 -22.63 5.55 16.39
N ARG A 108 -21.48 5.88 16.97
CA ARG A 108 -20.55 6.86 16.43
C ARG A 108 -19.40 6.12 15.75
N LYS A 109 -19.43 6.05 14.42
CA LYS A 109 -18.37 5.43 13.60
C LYS A 109 -17.05 6.16 13.80
N GLY A 110 -15.97 5.40 14.04
CA GLY A 110 -14.61 5.92 14.14
C GLY A 110 -13.99 6.21 12.76
N PRO A 111 -12.75 6.73 12.75
CA PRO A 111 -12.05 7.08 11.52
C PRO A 111 -11.76 5.87 10.59
N LEU A 112 -11.81 4.62 11.08
CA LEU A 112 -11.65 3.43 10.23
C LEU A 112 -12.74 3.30 9.16
N PHE A 113 -13.89 3.96 9.33
CA PHE A 113 -14.96 3.92 8.33
C PHE A 113 -14.71 4.92 7.18
N ALA A 114 -13.51 4.88 6.61
CA ALA A 114 -13.15 5.58 5.38
C ALA A 114 -12.38 4.62 4.45
N ASN A 115 -12.30 4.96 3.16
CA ASN A 115 -11.65 4.10 2.15
C ASN A 115 -10.12 4.08 2.30
N ILE A 116 -9.51 5.24 2.54
CA ILE A 116 -8.06 5.35 2.76
C ILE A 116 -7.81 5.90 4.15
N ILE A 117 -7.10 5.09 4.94
CA ILE A 117 -6.66 5.45 6.28
C ILE A 117 -5.15 5.70 6.24
N LEU A 118 -4.73 6.88 6.64
CA LEU A 118 -3.34 7.14 6.98
C LEU A 118 -3.16 6.89 8.48
N ALA A 119 -2.55 5.76 8.83
CA ALA A 119 -2.14 5.44 10.20
C ALA A 119 -0.73 6.00 10.44
N ASP A 120 -0.67 7.25 10.91
CA ASP A 120 0.59 7.97 11.03
C ASP A 120 1.29 7.63 12.34
N GLU A 121 2.58 7.24 12.26
CA GLU A 121 3.42 6.80 13.38
C GLU A 121 2.84 5.61 14.16
N ILE A 122 2.42 4.55 13.45
CA ILE A 122 1.72 3.40 14.01
C ILE A 122 2.46 2.75 15.19
N ASN A 123 3.80 2.81 15.20
CA ASN A 123 4.66 2.27 16.25
C ASN A 123 4.61 3.09 17.58
N ARG A 124 3.92 4.23 17.65
CA ARG A 124 3.79 5.01 18.88
C ARG A 124 2.60 4.60 19.74
N ALA A 125 1.58 3.97 19.18
CA ALA A 125 0.44 3.53 19.96
C ALA A 125 0.65 2.15 20.59
N SER A 126 -0.15 1.88 21.64
CA SER A 126 -0.13 0.60 22.35
C SER A 126 -0.40 -0.59 21.43
N PRO A 127 0.12 -1.79 21.74
CA PRO A 127 -0.16 -3.01 20.96
C PRO A 127 -1.65 -3.32 20.78
N LYS A 128 -2.50 -2.93 21.74
CA LYS A 128 -3.96 -3.10 21.65
C LYS A 128 -4.55 -2.27 20.52
N THR A 129 -4.14 -1.00 20.41
CA THR A 129 -4.61 -0.09 19.37
C THR A 129 -4.08 -0.50 17.99
N GLN A 130 -2.80 -0.91 17.92
CA GLN A 130 -2.23 -1.50 16.69
C GLN A 130 -3.03 -2.73 16.24
N SER A 131 -3.35 -3.65 17.17
CA SER A 131 -4.10 -4.86 16.86
C SER A 131 -5.49 -4.57 16.31
N ALA A 132 -6.20 -3.57 16.81
CA ALA A 132 -7.51 -3.18 16.30
C ALA A 132 -7.45 -2.71 14.83
N LEU A 133 -6.43 -1.91 14.46
CA LEU A 133 -6.22 -1.52 13.06
C LEU A 133 -5.88 -2.74 12.18
N LEU A 134 -4.98 -3.61 12.66
CA LEU A 134 -4.51 -4.76 11.89
C LEU A 134 -5.58 -5.84 11.72
N GLU A 135 -6.51 -5.96 12.67
CA GLU A 135 -7.71 -6.80 12.54
C GLU A 135 -8.63 -6.23 11.45
N ALA A 136 -8.91 -4.91 11.49
CA ALA A 136 -9.70 -4.24 10.47
C ALA A 136 -9.10 -4.39 9.05
N MET A 137 -7.76 -4.38 8.91
CA MET A 137 -7.06 -4.62 7.65
C MET A 137 -7.27 -6.05 7.12
N GLN A 138 -7.36 -7.03 7.98
CA GLN A 138 -7.49 -8.43 7.59
C GLN A 138 -8.93 -8.82 7.33
N GLU A 139 -9.85 -8.39 8.18
CA GLU A 139 -11.24 -8.85 8.19
C GLU A 139 -12.18 -7.90 7.41
N TYR A 140 -11.72 -6.67 7.05
CA TYR A 140 -12.53 -5.63 6.38
C TYR A 140 -13.81 -5.28 7.14
N GLN A 141 -13.77 -5.45 8.45
CA GLN A 141 -14.88 -5.21 9.36
C GLN A 141 -14.38 -4.80 10.74
N VAL A 142 -15.26 -4.25 11.53
CA VAL A 142 -15.05 -3.89 12.95
C VAL A 142 -16.20 -4.48 13.75
N THR A 143 -15.89 -5.12 14.88
CA THR A 143 -16.90 -5.61 15.82
C THR A 143 -17.01 -4.67 17.01
N LEU A 144 -18.22 -4.09 17.22
CA LEU A 144 -18.53 -3.18 18.31
C LEU A 144 -19.72 -3.71 19.09
N GLU A 145 -19.57 -3.91 20.40
CA GLU A 145 -20.63 -4.42 21.29
C GLU A 145 -21.36 -5.67 20.76
N GLY A 146 -20.63 -6.54 20.05
CA GLY A 146 -21.18 -7.77 19.45
C GLY A 146 -21.79 -7.59 18.06
N GLU A 147 -21.88 -6.36 17.53
CA GLU A 147 -22.31 -6.08 16.17
C GLU A 147 -21.10 -5.99 15.23
N THR A 148 -21.14 -6.71 14.12
CA THR A 148 -20.10 -6.67 13.08
C THR A 148 -20.47 -5.71 11.97
N LEU A 149 -19.65 -4.68 11.79
CA LEU A 149 -19.85 -3.62 10.83
C LEU A 149 -18.80 -3.70 9.72
N LYS A 150 -19.24 -3.80 8.46
CA LYS A 150 -18.34 -3.80 7.30
C LYS A 150 -17.71 -2.43 7.09
N LEU A 151 -16.43 -2.43 6.73
CA LEU A 151 -15.71 -1.24 6.29
C LEU A 151 -16.03 -0.92 4.82
N PRO A 152 -15.81 0.32 4.37
CA PRO A 152 -15.98 0.68 2.97
C PRO A 152 -15.09 -0.15 2.04
N ASP A 153 -15.56 -0.47 0.84
CA ASP A 153 -14.75 -1.06 -0.22
C ASP A 153 -14.56 -0.02 -1.34
N PRO A 154 -13.32 0.25 -1.78
CA PRO A 154 -12.04 -0.31 -1.30
C PRO A 154 -11.63 0.21 0.09
N PHE A 155 -10.98 -0.64 0.89
CA PHE A 155 -10.37 -0.27 2.17
C PHE A 155 -8.85 -0.43 2.10
N ILE A 156 -8.12 0.66 2.27
CA ILE A 156 -6.67 0.72 2.12
C ILE A 156 -6.08 1.44 3.33
N VAL A 157 -5.10 0.81 3.97
CA VAL A 157 -4.33 1.44 5.04
C VAL A 157 -2.93 1.78 4.51
N VAL A 158 -2.55 3.03 4.66
CA VAL A 158 -1.19 3.52 4.50
C VAL A 158 -0.67 3.82 5.90
N ALA A 159 0.15 2.92 6.44
CA ALA A 159 0.78 3.13 7.74
C ALA A 159 2.15 3.79 7.57
N THR A 160 2.55 4.63 8.53
CA THR A 160 3.89 5.20 8.57
C THR A 160 4.64 4.75 9.81
N GLN A 161 5.95 4.55 9.67
CA GLN A 161 6.88 4.35 10.77
C GLN A 161 8.08 5.29 10.61
N ASN A 162 8.60 5.76 11.75
CA ASN A 162 9.86 6.48 11.79
C ASN A 162 10.95 5.52 12.30
N PRO A 163 11.96 5.20 11.49
CA PRO A 163 12.97 4.21 11.86
C PRO A 163 13.98 4.68 12.92
N ILE A 164 14.00 5.97 13.28
CA ILE A 164 14.95 6.54 14.24
C ILE A 164 14.37 6.80 15.63
N GLU A 165 13.06 6.73 15.78
CA GLU A 165 12.40 6.89 17.07
C GLU A 165 12.31 5.54 17.79
N TYR A 166 13.15 5.36 18.81
CA TYR A 166 13.17 4.15 19.65
C TYR A 166 12.50 4.38 21.01
N GLU A 167 12.60 5.60 21.55
CA GLU A 167 12.07 5.92 22.87
C GLU A 167 10.53 6.11 22.80
N GLY A 168 9.82 5.39 23.66
CA GLY A 168 8.35 5.46 23.72
C GLY A 168 7.62 4.81 22.53
N THR A 169 8.28 3.90 21.78
CA THR A 169 7.68 3.18 20.67
C THR A 169 7.43 1.71 20.98
N PHE A 170 6.41 1.16 20.33
CA PHE A 170 6.05 -0.26 20.34
C PHE A 170 6.21 -0.80 18.92
N PRO A 171 7.35 -1.42 18.57
CA PRO A 171 7.57 -1.96 17.24
C PRO A 171 6.49 -2.98 16.89
N LEU A 172 6.09 -2.99 15.63
CA LEU A 172 5.17 -4.02 15.13
C LEU A 172 5.88 -5.37 15.11
N PRO A 173 5.30 -6.42 15.71
CA PRO A 173 5.79 -7.79 15.54
C PRO A 173 5.80 -8.20 14.06
N GLU A 174 6.70 -9.08 13.68
CA GLU A 174 6.89 -9.54 12.29
C GLU A 174 5.62 -10.15 11.70
N ALA A 175 4.86 -10.91 12.52
CA ALA A 175 3.57 -11.47 12.11
C ALA A 175 2.52 -10.39 11.76
N GLN A 176 2.69 -9.19 12.29
CA GLN A 176 1.82 -8.04 11.99
C GLN A 176 2.33 -7.30 10.75
N LEU A 177 3.65 -7.19 10.58
CA LEU A 177 4.26 -6.62 9.37
C LEU A 177 3.88 -7.41 8.11
N ASP A 178 3.72 -8.72 8.20
CA ASP A 178 3.29 -9.60 7.09
C ASP A 178 1.89 -9.28 6.52
N ARG A 179 1.09 -8.46 7.22
CA ARG A 179 -0.22 -7.96 6.73
C ARG A 179 -0.10 -6.83 5.73
N PHE A 180 1.01 -6.10 5.72
CA PHE A 180 1.27 -5.08 4.71
C PHE A 180 1.74 -5.74 3.41
N MET A 181 1.12 -5.35 2.29
CA MET A 181 1.48 -5.88 0.97
C MET A 181 2.85 -5.38 0.53
N LEU A 182 3.14 -4.10 0.78
CA LEU A 182 4.39 -3.42 0.46
C LEU A 182 4.95 -2.69 1.68
N LYS A 183 6.29 -2.73 1.79
CA LYS A 183 7.07 -1.78 2.60
C LYS A 183 7.91 -0.93 1.65
N LEU A 184 7.78 0.40 1.73
CA LEU A 184 8.45 1.35 0.87
C LEU A 184 9.11 2.47 1.67
N ALA A 185 10.23 2.98 1.14
CA ALA A 185 10.80 4.27 1.53
C ALA A 185 10.58 5.27 0.40
N VAL A 186 10.18 6.49 0.73
CA VAL A 186 10.03 7.59 -0.24
C VAL A 186 11.40 8.19 -0.55
N GLY A 187 12.24 8.34 0.49
CA GLY A 187 13.57 8.91 0.41
C GLY A 187 13.58 10.42 0.20
N TYR A 188 14.73 11.03 0.46
CA TYR A 188 14.92 12.46 0.20
C TYR A 188 14.80 12.80 -1.28
N PRO A 189 14.21 13.95 -1.63
CA PRO A 189 14.26 14.45 -2.99
C PRO A 189 15.69 14.79 -3.40
N SER A 190 15.97 14.80 -4.70
CA SER A 190 17.22 15.34 -5.25
C SER A 190 17.23 16.86 -5.16
N GLY A 191 18.40 17.48 -5.33
CA GLY A 191 18.50 18.95 -5.34
C GLY A 191 17.58 19.62 -6.37
N ASP A 192 17.46 19.03 -7.57
CA ASP A 192 16.57 19.52 -8.63
C ASP A 192 15.10 19.36 -8.24
N GLU A 193 14.74 18.24 -7.60
CA GLU A 193 13.38 18.00 -7.08
C GLU A 193 13.04 19.00 -5.96
N GLU A 194 13.98 19.30 -5.04
CA GLU A 194 13.80 20.34 -4.01
C GLU A 194 13.59 21.71 -4.61
N GLN A 195 14.37 22.08 -5.62
CA GLN A 195 14.20 23.35 -6.33
C GLN A 195 12.82 23.43 -7.00
N GLU A 196 12.37 22.34 -7.61
CA GLU A 196 11.05 22.25 -8.23
C GLU A 196 9.92 22.38 -7.20
N ILE A 197 10.05 21.78 -6.00
CA ILE A 197 9.11 21.96 -4.89
C ILE A 197 8.96 23.44 -4.54
N LEU A 198 10.09 24.15 -4.39
CA LEU A 198 10.09 25.57 -4.07
C LEU A 198 9.46 26.40 -5.20
N ARG A 199 9.79 26.08 -6.46
CA ARG A 199 9.23 26.74 -7.64
C ARG A 199 7.71 26.59 -7.67
N ARG A 200 7.20 25.36 -7.56
CA ARG A 200 5.75 25.08 -7.55
C ARG A 200 5.04 25.75 -6.38
N ARG A 201 5.65 25.82 -5.19
CA ARG A 201 5.07 26.52 -4.04
C ARG A 201 4.98 28.03 -4.30
N ARG A 202 6.01 28.63 -4.85
CA ARG A 202 6.05 30.06 -5.20
C ARG A 202 4.97 30.41 -6.23
N GLU A 203 4.82 29.59 -7.27
CA GLU A 203 3.82 29.81 -8.34
C GLU A 203 2.39 29.63 -7.80
N ARG A 204 2.14 28.61 -7.01
CA ARG A 204 0.83 28.31 -6.42
C ARG A 204 0.38 29.34 -5.39
N ARG A 205 1.30 29.98 -4.66
CA ARG A 205 1.06 30.98 -3.60
C ARG A 205 0.26 30.50 -2.40
N GLN A 206 -0.06 29.23 -2.30
CA GLN A 206 -0.82 28.59 -1.21
C GLN A 206 -0.23 27.23 -0.88
N ASP A 207 -0.47 26.71 0.34
CA ASP A 207 0.05 25.41 0.76
C ASP A 207 -0.82 24.24 0.28
N GLU A 208 -2.10 24.50 0.09
CA GLU A 208 -3.06 23.49 -0.35
C GLU A 208 -2.89 23.15 -1.84
N PHE A 209 -3.21 21.87 -2.15
CA PHE A 209 -3.25 21.35 -3.50
C PHE A 209 -4.71 21.07 -3.90
N SER A 210 -5.12 21.61 -5.02
CA SER A 210 -6.40 21.29 -5.65
C SER A 210 -6.17 20.13 -6.62
N LEU A 211 -6.44 18.90 -6.17
CA LEU A 211 -6.41 17.70 -6.99
C LEU A 211 -7.84 17.28 -7.36
N ARG A 212 -8.00 16.77 -8.58
CA ARG A 212 -9.27 16.28 -9.09
C ARG A 212 -9.37 14.77 -8.92
N ALA A 213 -10.57 14.27 -8.67
CA ALA A 213 -10.84 12.85 -8.76
C ALA A 213 -10.76 12.42 -10.23
N VAL A 214 -9.99 11.38 -10.50
CA VAL A 214 -9.84 10.75 -11.83
C VAL A 214 -10.80 9.58 -11.96
N THR A 215 -11.17 8.97 -10.85
CA THR A 215 -12.08 7.84 -10.72
C THR A 215 -12.81 7.94 -9.38
N ASP A 216 -13.59 6.93 -9.03
CA ASP A 216 -14.31 6.79 -7.77
C ASP A 216 -14.16 5.36 -7.21
N ALA A 217 -14.86 5.03 -6.12
CA ALA A 217 -14.80 3.71 -5.51
C ALA A 217 -15.24 2.60 -6.46
N ALA A 218 -16.29 2.82 -7.25
CA ALA A 218 -16.78 1.84 -8.21
C ALA A 218 -15.76 1.61 -9.33
N GLY A 219 -15.14 2.68 -9.83
CA GLY A 219 -14.07 2.59 -10.83
C GLY A 219 -12.82 1.86 -10.31
N VAL A 220 -12.43 2.08 -9.04
CA VAL A 220 -11.32 1.31 -8.44
C VAL A 220 -11.67 -0.18 -8.34
N ILE A 221 -12.90 -0.53 -7.94
CA ILE A 221 -13.36 -1.92 -7.87
C ILE A 221 -13.36 -2.55 -9.26
N ALA A 222 -13.88 -1.85 -10.28
CA ALA A 222 -13.87 -2.33 -11.66
C ALA A 222 -12.43 -2.56 -12.18
N MET A 223 -11.48 -1.65 -11.91
CA MET A 223 -10.07 -1.85 -12.26
C MET A 223 -9.48 -3.07 -11.56
N ARG A 224 -9.80 -3.31 -10.28
CA ARG A 224 -9.37 -4.53 -9.54
C ARG A 224 -9.89 -5.81 -10.20
N GLN A 225 -11.15 -5.83 -10.63
CA GLN A 225 -11.74 -6.99 -11.32
C GLN A 225 -11.00 -7.29 -12.63
N VAL A 226 -10.69 -6.27 -13.43
CA VAL A 226 -9.90 -6.43 -14.65
C VAL A 226 -8.48 -6.94 -14.35
N ILE A 227 -7.82 -6.42 -13.32
CA ILE A 227 -6.49 -6.86 -12.93
C ILE A 227 -6.46 -8.35 -12.56
N GLU A 228 -7.53 -8.88 -11.96
CA GLU A 228 -7.61 -10.32 -11.65
C GLU A 228 -7.68 -11.21 -12.89
N THR A 229 -8.03 -10.66 -14.07
CA THR A 229 -8.02 -11.41 -15.34
C THR A 229 -6.65 -11.47 -16.02
N VAL A 230 -5.66 -10.70 -15.53
CA VAL A 230 -4.29 -10.72 -16.09
C VAL A 230 -3.69 -12.11 -15.95
N HIS A 231 -3.25 -12.68 -17.06
CA HIS A 231 -2.69 -14.02 -17.12
C HIS A 231 -1.34 -14.11 -16.40
N VAL A 232 -1.14 -15.19 -15.69
CA VAL A 232 0.18 -15.53 -15.09
C VAL A 232 0.53 -16.96 -15.52
N ASP A 233 1.63 -17.07 -16.23
CA ASP A 233 2.13 -18.38 -16.65
C ASP A 233 2.59 -19.20 -15.43
N SER A 234 2.41 -20.52 -15.48
CA SER A 234 2.78 -21.44 -14.39
C SER A 234 4.27 -21.37 -14.03
N ASP A 235 5.14 -21.05 -14.98
CA ASP A 235 6.56 -20.90 -14.72
C ASP A 235 6.88 -19.58 -14.00
N VAL A 236 6.10 -18.52 -14.25
CA VAL A 236 6.20 -17.26 -13.51
C VAL A 236 5.65 -17.45 -12.08
N GLU A 237 4.56 -18.20 -11.91
CA GLU A 237 4.07 -18.58 -10.58
C GLU A 237 5.12 -19.39 -9.80
N ARG A 238 5.75 -20.36 -10.45
CA ARG A 238 6.84 -21.15 -9.87
C ARG A 238 8.01 -20.25 -9.46
N TYR A 239 8.37 -19.26 -10.27
CA TYR A 239 9.42 -18.28 -9.96
C TYR A 239 9.09 -17.46 -8.69
N MET A 240 7.85 -16.98 -8.54
CA MET A 240 7.41 -16.29 -7.32
C MET A 240 7.54 -17.20 -6.08
N VAL A 241 7.14 -18.46 -6.21
CA VAL A 241 7.26 -19.46 -5.14
C VAL A 241 8.72 -19.72 -4.80
N GLU A 242 9.60 -19.93 -5.80
CA GLU A 242 11.02 -20.21 -5.57
C GLU A 242 11.73 -19.00 -4.95
N LEU A 243 11.44 -17.75 -5.36
CA LEU A 243 11.93 -16.55 -4.69
C LEU A 243 11.54 -16.54 -3.19
N THR A 244 10.27 -16.81 -2.89
CA THR A 244 9.78 -16.85 -1.51
C THR A 244 10.42 -18.00 -0.73
N ARG A 245 10.57 -19.19 -1.31
CA ARG A 245 11.23 -20.34 -0.68
C ARG A 245 12.72 -20.14 -0.47
N ALA A 246 13.38 -19.47 -1.41
CA ALA A 246 14.80 -19.16 -1.30
C ALA A 246 15.10 -18.29 -0.08
N THR A 247 14.20 -17.38 0.32
CA THR A 247 14.36 -16.61 1.57
C THR A 247 14.48 -17.50 2.81
N ARG A 248 13.78 -18.65 2.84
CA ARG A 248 13.76 -19.59 3.98
C ARG A 248 15.01 -20.46 4.06
N ARG A 249 15.82 -20.49 3.00
CA ARG A 249 17.04 -21.29 2.90
C ARG A 249 18.30 -20.42 2.92
N HIS A 250 18.14 -19.11 2.97
CA HIS A 250 19.26 -18.19 2.92
C HIS A 250 20.00 -18.16 4.27
N ARG A 251 21.34 -18.25 4.23
CA ARG A 251 22.21 -18.35 5.43
C ARG A 251 22.06 -17.22 6.44
N HIS A 252 21.61 -16.05 5.99
CA HIS A 252 21.45 -14.84 6.82
C HIS A 252 20.01 -14.64 7.30
N VAL A 253 19.10 -15.59 7.05
CA VAL A 253 17.69 -15.50 7.38
C VAL A 253 17.30 -16.60 8.35
N SER A 254 16.89 -16.20 9.55
CA SER A 254 16.35 -17.10 10.58
C SER A 254 14.91 -17.52 10.25
N VAL A 255 14.07 -16.56 9.82
CA VAL A 255 12.70 -16.84 9.36
C VAL A 255 12.46 -16.15 8.03
N GLY A 256 12.19 -16.92 6.98
CA GLY A 256 11.90 -16.40 5.65
C GLY A 256 10.42 -16.05 5.44
N ALA A 257 10.13 -15.47 4.29
CA ALA A 257 8.79 -15.00 3.93
C ALA A 257 7.73 -16.11 3.93
N SER A 258 6.55 -15.78 4.43
CA SER A 258 5.37 -16.64 4.41
C SER A 258 4.77 -16.77 2.99
N PRO A 259 3.79 -17.67 2.76
CA PRO A 259 3.05 -17.72 1.49
C PRO A 259 2.38 -16.39 1.11
N ARG A 260 2.10 -15.50 2.07
CA ARG A 260 1.60 -14.14 1.80
C ARG A 260 2.57 -13.33 0.95
N GLY A 261 3.89 -13.60 1.04
CA GLY A 261 4.90 -12.97 0.18
C GLY A 261 4.69 -13.32 -1.30
N ALA A 262 4.49 -14.60 -1.63
CA ALA A 262 4.20 -15.02 -3.00
C ALA A 262 2.87 -14.45 -3.52
N LEU A 263 1.82 -14.43 -2.67
CA LEU A 263 0.53 -13.82 -3.01
C LEU A 263 0.65 -12.30 -3.23
N ALA A 264 1.49 -11.61 -2.48
CA ALA A 264 1.76 -10.19 -2.69
C ALA A 264 2.46 -9.97 -4.04
N LEU A 265 3.47 -10.78 -4.38
CA LEU A 265 4.14 -10.72 -5.68
C LEU A 265 3.14 -10.95 -6.83
N LEU A 266 2.28 -11.95 -6.73
CA LEU A 266 1.24 -12.24 -7.72
C LEU A 266 0.34 -11.04 -7.98
N LYS A 267 -0.28 -10.50 -6.93
CA LYS A 267 -1.21 -9.38 -7.02
C LYS A 267 -0.57 -8.12 -7.58
N LEU A 268 0.62 -7.78 -7.09
CA LEU A 268 1.35 -6.58 -7.50
C LEU A 268 1.85 -6.68 -8.94
N SER A 269 2.32 -7.85 -9.36
CA SER A 269 2.78 -8.09 -10.73
C SER A 269 1.62 -8.00 -11.72
N ARG A 270 0.44 -8.55 -11.40
CA ARG A 270 -0.79 -8.39 -12.20
C ARG A 270 -1.19 -6.92 -12.33
N ALA A 271 -1.23 -6.20 -11.19
CA ALA A 271 -1.57 -4.78 -11.19
C ALA A 271 -0.59 -3.98 -12.05
N TRP A 272 0.70 -4.26 -11.92
CA TRP A 272 1.72 -3.59 -12.74
C TRP A 272 1.57 -3.90 -14.22
N ALA A 273 1.39 -5.16 -14.60
CA ALA A 273 1.18 -5.56 -15.99
C ALA A 273 -0.01 -4.82 -16.62
N ALA A 274 -1.15 -4.76 -15.90
CA ALA A 274 -2.33 -4.01 -16.35
C ALA A 274 -2.06 -2.50 -16.48
N MET A 275 -1.31 -1.91 -15.55
CA MET A 275 -0.88 -0.50 -15.62
C MET A 275 0.04 -0.21 -16.83
N GLU A 276 0.77 -1.23 -17.31
CA GLU A 276 1.58 -1.19 -18.53
C GLU A 276 0.82 -1.64 -19.80
N SER A 277 -0.50 -1.76 -19.72
CA SER A 277 -1.36 -2.22 -20.84
C SER A 277 -1.04 -3.64 -21.33
N ARG A 278 -0.57 -4.52 -20.43
CA ARG A 278 -0.31 -5.94 -20.72
C ARG A 278 -1.33 -6.82 -20.00
N ASP A 279 -1.80 -7.84 -20.71
CA ASP A 279 -2.71 -8.86 -20.18
C ASP A 279 -2.01 -10.09 -19.62
N TYR A 280 -0.68 -10.03 -19.50
CA TYR A 280 0.17 -11.08 -18.91
C TYR A 280 1.29 -10.50 -18.07
N VAL A 281 1.73 -11.29 -17.08
CA VAL A 281 2.84 -10.98 -16.18
C VAL A 281 4.16 -11.50 -16.77
N VAL A 282 5.22 -10.70 -16.63
CA VAL A 282 6.59 -11.11 -16.96
C VAL A 282 7.46 -11.20 -15.70
N PRO A 283 8.56 -12.00 -15.72
CA PRO A 283 9.44 -12.13 -14.54
C PRO A 283 9.98 -10.80 -14.00
N ASP A 284 10.16 -9.81 -14.85
CA ASP A 284 10.67 -8.50 -14.45
C ASP A 284 9.65 -7.72 -13.59
N ASP A 285 8.34 -7.97 -13.76
CA ASP A 285 7.32 -7.42 -12.88
C ASP A 285 7.50 -7.98 -11.46
N VAL A 286 7.78 -9.28 -11.34
CA VAL A 286 8.05 -9.94 -10.06
C VAL A 286 9.30 -9.37 -9.39
N LYS A 287 10.41 -9.25 -10.14
CA LYS A 287 11.67 -8.68 -9.64
C LYS A 287 11.50 -7.25 -9.13
N ARG A 288 10.69 -6.45 -9.81
CA ARG A 288 10.39 -5.05 -9.44
C ARG A 288 9.80 -4.92 -8.04
N PHE A 289 8.93 -5.86 -7.68
CA PHE A 289 8.25 -5.83 -6.39
C PHE A 289 8.93 -6.66 -5.31
N ALA A 290 9.81 -7.59 -5.64
CA ALA A 290 10.42 -8.50 -4.69
C ALA A 290 11.05 -7.77 -3.48
N PRO A 291 11.85 -6.69 -3.63
CA PRO A 291 12.38 -5.97 -2.48
C PRO A 291 11.28 -5.37 -1.60
N ALA A 292 10.31 -4.69 -2.20
CA ALA A 292 9.25 -4.00 -1.46
C ALA A 292 8.25 -4.98 -0.82
N ALA A 293 8.01 -6.14 -1.44
CA ALA A 293 7.08 -7.14 -0.94
C ALA A 293 7.70 -8.12 0.07
N LEU A 294 9.00 -8.41 0.00
CA LEU A 294 9.59 -9.48 0.79
C LEU A 294 10.49 -9.01 1.94
N THR A 295 11.12 -7.84 1.84
CA THR A 295 12.12 -7.38 2.84
C THR A 295 11.57 -7.34 4.27
N HIS A 296 10.35 -6.85 4.47
CA HIS A 296 9.71 -6.73 5.79
C HIS A 296 9.14 -8.05 6.33
N ARG A 297 9.28 -9.14 5.58
CA ARG A 297 8.85 -10.49 5.93
C ARG A 297 10.00 -11.40 6.36
N LEU A 298 11.22 -10.85 6.45
CA LEU A 298 12.41 -11.59 6.83
C LEU A 298 12.80 -11.27 8.27
N ILE A 299 13.07 -12.30 9.06
CA ILE A 299 13.80 -12.19 10.31
C ILE A 299 15.23 -12.63 10.01
N LEU A 300 16.18 -11.72 10.16
CA LEU A 300 17.59 -11.99 9.93
C LEU A 300 18.22 -12.70 11.12
N GLU A 301 19.38 -13.32 10.90
CA GLU A 301 20.22 -13.81 11.98
C GLU A 301 20.69 -12.66 12.89
N PRO A 302 20.92 -12.91 14.20
CA PRO A 302 21.21 -11.87 15.20
C PRO A 302 22.40 -10.96 14.88
N ASP A 303 23.40 -11.46 14.20
CA ASP A 303 24.60 -10.72 13.78
C ASP A 303 24.31 -9.61 12.77
N LEU A 304 23.16 -9.66 12.09
CA LEU A 304 22.73 -8.69 11.08
C LEU A 304 21.62 -7.75 11.55
N TRP A 305 21.13 -7.85 12.77
CA TRP A 305 20.03 -7.01 13.27
C TRP A 305 20.32 -5.51 13.28
N THR A 306 21.60 -5.14 13.40
CA THR A 306 22.02 -3.74 13.37
C THR A 306 22.18 -3.18 11.95
N ASP A 307 22.25 -4.04 10.95
CA ASP A 307 22.37 -3.64 9.54
C ASP A 307 21.00 -3.51 8.89
N ARG A 308 20.53 -2.28 8.77
CA ARG A 308 19.23 -1.97 8.15
C ARG A 308 19.12 -2.34 6.65
N ARG A 309 20.25 -2.53 5.97
CA ARG A 309 20.27 -2.88 4.54
C ARG A 309 20.27 -4.38 4.32
N ALA A 310 20.69 -5.15 5.29
CA ALA A 310 20.93 -6.58 5.14
C ALA A 310 19.73 -7.35 4.57
N ALA A 311 18.50 -7.06 5.02
CA ALA A 311 17.30 -7.69 4.47
C ALA A 311 17.07 -7.34 2.99
N GLY A 312 17.32 -6.09 2.60
CA GLY A 312 17.25 -5.67 1.19
C GLY A 312 18.32 -6.32 0.33
N ASP A 313 19.54 -6.44 0.86
CA ASP A 313 20.68 -7.07 0.17
C ASP A 313 20.42 -8.57 -0.05
N VAL A 314 19.87 -9.26 0.95
CA VAL A 314 19.42 -10.67 0.80
C VAL A 314 18.41 -10.81 -0.33
N ILE A 315 17.36 -9.98 -0.39
CA ILE A 315 16.37 -10.07 -1.47
C ILE A 315 17.00 -9.74 -2.82
N ASN A 316 17.87 -8.73 -2.90
CA ASN A 316 18.57 -8.38 -4.14
C ASN A 316 19.50 -9.51 -4.62
N GLU A 317 20.18 -10.22 -3.71
CA GLU A 317 20.97 -11.41 -4.03
C GLU A 317 20.06 -12.51 -4.59
N LEU A 318 18.92 -12.80 -3.93
CA LEU A 318 17.99 -13.83 -4.38
C LEU A 318 17.38 -13.52 -5.74
N VAL A 319 17.02 -12.27 -6.01
CA VAL A 319 16.51 -11.83 -7.34
C VAL A 319 17.53 -12.07 -8.45
N ARG A 320 18.85 -12.03 -8.15
CA ARG A 320 19.92 -12.28 -9.11
C ARG A 320 20.24 -13.77 -9.28
N THR A 321 20.06 -14.57 -8.23
CA THR A 321 20.53 -15.97 -8.18
C THR A 321 19.43 -16.99 -8.47
N VAL A 322 18.16 -16.68 -8.14
CA VAL A 322 17.05 -17.57 -8.48
C VAL A 322 16.82 -17.57 -9.99
N THR A 323 16.81 -18.76 -10.57
CA THR A 323 16.67 -18.96 -12.03
C THR A 323 15.37 -18.35 -12.53
N VAL A 324 15.50 -17.46 -13.52
CA VAL A 324 14.36 -16.84 -14.20
C VAL A 324 13.82 -17.79 -15.25
N PRO A 325 12.50 -18.03 -15.31
CA PRO A 325 11.92 -18.86 -16.36
C PRO A 325 12.13 -18.22 -17.73
N VAL A 326 12.48 -19.05 -18.71
CA VAL A 326 12.45 -18.66 -20.12
C VAL A 326 11.05 -18.96 -20.62
N LEU A 327 10.24 -17.93 -20.80
CA LEU A 327 8.92 -18.09 -21.39
C LEU A 327 9.08 -18.60 -22.82
N GLN A 328 8.64 -19.83 -23.10
CA GLN A 328 8.54 -20.32 -24.48
C GLN A 328 7.32 -19.64 -25.09
N GLU A 329 7.53 -19.03 -26.27
CA GLU A 329 6.38 -18.63 -27.07
C GLU A 329 5.58 -19.90 -27.38
N THR A 330 4.42 -20.02 -26.74
CA THR A 330 3.44 -21.02 -27.15
C THR A 330 3.01 -20.64 -28.56
N ALA A 331 3.54 -21.38 -29.55
CA ALA A 331 3.01 -21.32 -30.89
C ALA A 331 1.52 -21.67 -30.82
N GLY A 332 0.68 -20.62 -31.00
CA GLY A 332 -0.78 -20.73 -31.08
C GLY A 332 -1.25 -21.36 -32.37
#